data_879e3b8d5fbca2c208da342eeb4d8b4e
#
_entry.id   879e3b8d5fbca2c208da342eeb4d8b4e
#
_cell.length_a   1.000
_cell.length_b   1.000
_cell.length_c   1.000
_cell.angle_alpha   90.00
_cell.angle_beta   90.00
_cell.angle_gamma   90.00
#
_symmetry.space_group_name_H-M   'P 1'
#
loop_
_entity.id
_entity.type
_entity.pdbx_description
1 polymer ?
#
loop_
_entity_poly.entity_id
_entity_poly.type
_entity_poly.pdbx_seq_one_letter_code
_entity_poly.pdbx_strand_id
1 'polypeptide(L)'
;MSNWKPAKITPSQIIILGFLILIAVGTVLLMLPVSTREPGGASFLDALFTATSATCVTGLVVRDTAMYWSPFGQAVILLLIQIGGMGVVTMGMAIFMFSGRKISLKQRWVMQESIAAPQVGGIIRQTRFLLTGSLLIEITGAVLLAIRFCGQLGFGKGLWYAVFHSVSAFCNAGFDLMGTVRGSPFSSLTGYTFDPLVNVTACLLIVVGGLGVLTWRDVREHGCRLRSYRLQSKLILSTTAILLVLGFLYFFFYEFRQPQWAAMSEGQRLMAAVFQSVTPRTAGFNTVDLAAMSETSQLVTIFLMLVGGSPGSTAGGFKTTTLAVLLLSARAIFLHRDSAQCFGRRIHESALRNAAALFVIYLLLFLTGGCLIACIDQIPLMGALFESASAVATVGLSLGYTSTLSTISRLILIFLMYFGRVGGLTMIYAVTANKAPNLSQLPQEQVIVG
;
A
#
# COMPACT_ATOMS: atom_id res chain seq x y z
N MET A 1 11.40 24.64 41.00
CA MET A 1 12.12 24.38 39.72
C MET A 1 11.64 23.03 39.18
N SER A 2 10.76 23.05 38.20
CA SER A 2 10.23 21.81 37.60
C SER A 2 11.33 21.20 36.73
N ASN A 3 11.80 20.01 37.09
CA ASN A 3 12.67 19.19 36.28
C ASN A 3 11.93 18.74 35.03
N TRP A 4 11.97 19.53 33.99
CA TRP A 4 11.50 19.17 32.65
C TRP A 4 12.48 18.13 32.07
N LYS A 5 12.24 16.85 32.40
CA LYS A 5 12.93 15.75 31.67
C LYS A 5 12.38 15.75 30.26
N PRO A 6 13.21 15.91 29.22
CA PRO A 6 12.72 15.85 27.84
C PRO A 6 12.03 14.50 27.64
N ALA A 7 10.78 14.54 27.20
CA ALA A 7 9.99 13.35 26.91
C ALA A 7 10.78 12.48 25.93
N LYS A 8 11.06 11.22 26.31
CA LYS A 8 11.81 10.28 25.45
C LYS A 8 10.93 9.95 24.24
N ILE A 9 11.32 10.42 23.06
CA ILE A 9 10.67 10.11 21.79
C ILE A 9 10.60 8.59 21.63
N THR A 10 9.40 8.07 21.42
CA THR A 10 9.14 6.62 21.23
C THR A 10 9.44 6.18 19.78
N PRO A 11 9.67 4.88 19.54
CA PRO A 11 9.86 4.37 18.18
C PRO A 11 8.73 4.74 17.21
N SER A 12 7.48 4.62 17.64
CA SER A 12 6.31 4.99 16.83
C SER A 12 6.30 6.48 16.46
N GLN A 13 6.68 7.38 17.39
CA GLN A 13 6.81 8.81 17.11
C GLN A 13 7.93 9.11 16.11
N ILE A 14 9.04 8.36 16.16
CA ILE A 14 10.13 8.49 15.18
C ILE A 14 9.65 8.12 13.77
N ILE A 15 8.86 7.06 13.65
CA ILE A 15 8.29 6.63 12.35
C ILE A 15 7.37 7.73 11.80
N ILE A 16 6.42 8.21 12.60
CA ILE A 16 5.47 9.28 12.23
C ILE A 16 6.23 10.52 11.76
N LEU A 17 7.17 11.01 12.57
CA LEU A 17 7.96 12.21 12.25
C LEU A 17 8.81 12.01 10.99
N GLY A 18 9.38 10.81 10.81
CA GLY A 18 10.16 10.47 9.63
C GLY A 18 9.35 10.56 8.33
N PHE A 19 8.10 10.07 8.33
CA PHE A 19 7.20 10.22 7.18
C PHE A 19 6.82 11.69 6.94
N LEU A 20 6.51 12.46 7.98
CA LEU A 20 6.19 13.89 7.85
C LEU A 20 7.36 14.69 7.27
N ILE A 21 8.59 14.46 7.76
CA ILE A 21 9.79 15.11 7.23
C ILE A 21 10.00 14.74 5.76
N LEU A 22 9.85 13.47 5.39
CA LEU A 22 10.02 13.02 4.02
C LEU A 22 8.99 13.67 3.09
N ILE A 23 7.73 13.76 3.51
CA ILE A 23 6.66 14.45 2.76
C ILE A 23 7.01 15.94 2.61
N ALA A 24 7.43 16.61 3.68
CA ALA A 24 7.79 18.02 3.64
C ALA A 24 8.96 18.29 2.67
N VAL A 25 10.03 17.49 2.75
CA VAL A 25 11.17 17.59 1.82
C VAL A 25 10.74 17.31 0.39
N GLY A 26 9.94 16.25 0.16
CA GLY A 26 9.38 15.93 -1.15
C GLY A 26 8.54 17.07 -1.72
N THR A 27 7.69 17.69 -0.90
CA THR A 27 6.87 18.85 -1.30
C THR A 27 7.75 20.01 -1.76
N VAL A 28 8.77 20.37 -0.98
CA VAL A 28 9.70 21.45 -1.34
C VAL A 28 10.41 21.15 -2.66
N LEU A 29 10.91 19.93 -2.84
CA LEU A 29 11.59 19.53 -4.09
C LEU A 29 10.63 19.57 -5.29
N LEU A 30 9.39 19.14 -5.13
CA LEU A 30 8.40 19.14 -6.21
C LEU A 30 7.88 20.55 -6.55
N MET A 31 7.96 21.52 -5.63
CA MET A 31 7.63 22.92 -5.90
C MET A 31 8.68 23.65 -6.74
N LEU A 32 9.88 23.11 -6.85
CA LEU A 32 10.94 23.76 -7.64
C LEU A 32 10.54 23.87 -9.11
N PRO A 33 10.84 24.98 -9.80
CA PRO A 33 10.51 25.18 -11.20
C PRO A 33 11.08 24.09 -12.12
N VAL A 34 12.23 23.49 -11.76
CA VAL A 34 12.86 22.39 -12.48
C VAL A 34 12.06 21.08 -12.42
N SER A 35 11.13 20.94 -11.45
CA SER A 35 10.34 19.72 -11.25
C SER A 35 9.15 19.59 -12.19
N THR A 36 8.72 20.69 -12.82
CA THR A 36 7.57 20.71 -13.76
C THR A 36 8.05 20.92 -15.19
N ARG A 37 7.23 20.49 -16.17
CA ARG A 37 7.48 20.76 -17.59
C ARG A 37 7.08 22.18 -17.98
N GLU A 38 6.07 22.72 -17.29
CA GLU A 38 5.61 24.09 -17.48
C GLU A 38 6.42 25.05 -16.58
N PRO A 39 6.72 26.27 -17.06
CA PRO A 39 7.43 27.26 -16.24
C PRO A 39 6.55 27.72 -15.07
N GLY A 40 7.17 27.94 -13.90
CA GLY A 40 6.49 28.44 -12.70
C GLY A 40 6.45 27.45 -11.52
N GLY A 41 6.73 26.17 -11.75
CA GLY A 41 6.69 25.17 -10.68
C GLY A 41 5.29 24.70 -10.31
N ALA A 42 5.19 23.72 -9.42
CA ALA A 42 3.91 23.18 -8.95
C ALA A 42 3.33 24.04 -7.82
N SER A 43 1.99 24.11 -7.74
CA SER A 43 1.32 24.70 -6.58
C SER A 43 1.66 23.92 -5.31
N PHE A 44 1.65 24.59 -4.16
CA PHE A 44 1.91 23.93 -2.86
C PHE A 44 1.02 22.72 -2.65
N LEU A 45 -0.27 22.82 -2.96
CA LEU A 45 -1.24 21.75 -2.74
C LEU A 45 -1.00 20.56 -3.68
N ASP A 46 -0.70 20.81 -4.98
CA ASP A 46 -0.40 19.73 -5.93
C ASP A 46 0.91 19.02 -5.57
N ALA A 47 1.93 19.78 -5.15
CA ALA A 47 3.21 19.23 -4.67
C ALA A 47 3.04 18.41 -3.38
N LEU A 48 2.29 18.93 -2.39
CA LEU A 48 2.00 18.25 -1.13
C LEU A 48 1.21 16.97 -1.36
N PHE A 49 0.17 17.01 -2.20
CA PHE A 49 -0.63 15.82 -2.54
C PHE A 49 0.23 14.75 -3.20
N THR A 50 1.02 15.12 -4.21
CA THR A 50 1.89 14.19 -4.94
C THR A 50 2.99 13.63 -4.04
N ALA A 51 3.64 14.48 -3.21
CA ALA A 51 4.67 14.03 -2.26
C ALA A 51 4.08 13.08 -1.22
N THR A 52 2.87 13.36 -0.72
CA THR A 52 2.18 12.46 0.22
C THR A 52 1.81 11.14 -0.44
N SER A 53 1.20 11.19 -1.62
CA SER A 53 0.82 9.99 -2.39
C SER A 53 2.04 9.12 -2.71
N ALA A 54 3.14 9.70 -3.16
CA ALA A 54 4.39 8.99 -3.46
C ALA A 54 5.04 8.40 -2.20
N THR A 55 5.15 9.18 -1.13
CA THR A 55 5.76 8.73 0.14
C THR A 55 4.91 7.67 0.84
N CYS A 56 3.58 7.82 0.82
CA CYS A 56 2.64 6.85 1.37
C CYS A 56 2.41 5.67 0.43
N VAL A 57 3.00 5.72 -0.78
CA VAL A 57 2.90 4.64 -1.78
C VAL A 57 1.43 4.38 -2.11
N THR A 58 0.68 5.44 -2.39
CA THR A 58 -0.77 5.35 -2.66
C THR A 58 -1.05 5.30 -4.15
N GLY A 59 -0.53 6.25 -4.95
CA GLY A 59 -0.77 6.30 -6.39
C GLY A 59 -1.94 7.20 -6.82
N LEU A 60 -2.68 7.81 -5.90
CA LEU A 60 -3.63 8.85 -6.26
C LEU A 60 -2.88 10.08 -6.78
N VAL A 61 -3.32 10.62 -7.91
CA VAL A 61 -2.66 11.74 -8.58
C VAL A 61 -3.66 12.84 -8.96
N VAL A 62 -3.29 14.08 -8.70
CA VAL A 62 -4.05 15.28 -9.13
C VAL A 62 -3.53 15.85 -10.45
N ARG A 63 -2.28 15.50 -10.82
CA ARG A 63 -1.62 15.84 -12.08
C ARG A 63 -1.02 14.59 -12.69
N ASP A 64 -1.15 14.40 -14.00
CA ASP A 64 -0.55 13.27 -14.69
C ASP A 64 0.98 13.25 -14.50
N THR A 65 1.52 12.10 -14.09
CA THR A 65 2.94 12.01 -13.73
C THR A 65 3.87 12.18 -14.93
N ALA A 66 3.48 11.70 -16.09
CA ALA A 66 4.31 11.77 -17.28
C ALA A 66 4.21 13.11 -18.00
N MET A 67 3.03 13.74 -17.99
CA MET A 67 2.76 14.95 -18.76
C MET A 67 3.12 16.23 -17.98
N TYR A 68 2.90 16.25 -16.67
CA TYR A 68 3.12 17.43 -15.83
C TYR A 68 4.53 17.51 -15.24
N TRP A 69 5.06 16.40 -14.71
CA TRP A 69 6.37 16.38 -14.03
C TRP A 69 7.51 16.22 -15.04
N SER A 70 8.56 17.01 -14.86
CA SER A 70 9.83 16.88 -15.62
C SER A 70 10.54 15.58 -15.26
N PRO A 71 11.59 15.17 -15.98
CA PRO A 71 12.41 14.03 -15.57
C PRO A 71 12.99 14.16 -14.17
N PHE A 72 13.30 15.37 -13.72
CA PHE A 72 13.74 15.63 -12.36
C PHE A 72 12.59 15.39 -11.35
N GLY A 73 11.39 15.94 -11.61
CA GLY A 73 10.21 15.69 -10.77
C GLY A 73 9.84 14.21 -10.70
N GLN A 74 9.89 13.49 -11.83
CA GLN A 74 9.68 12.05 -11.88
C GLN A 74 10.73 11.28 -11.05
N ALA A 75 11.99 11.68 -11.08
CA ALA A 75 13.04 11.08 -10.25
C ALA A 75 12.80 11.34 -8.75
N VAL A 76 12.36 12.53 -8.38
CA VAL A 76 11.97 12.85 -6.99
C VAL A 76 10.79 11.96 -6.56
N ILE A 77 9.75 11.83 -7.38
CA ILE A 77 8.60 10.95 -7.11
C ILE A 77 9.08 9.50 -6.93
N LEU A 78 9.94 9.00 -7.81
CA LEU A 78 10.49 7.64 -7.73
C LEU A 78 11.27 7.40 -6.43
N LEU A 79 12.09 8.36 -6.01
CA LEU A 79 12.84 8.31 -4.75
C LEU A 79 11.90 8.30 -3.54
N LEU A 80 10.85 9.13 -3.55
CA LEU A 80 9.83 9.14 -2.49
C LEU A 80 9.10 7.80 -2.40
N ILE A 81 8.74 7.20 -3.55
CA ILE A 81 8.14 5.86 -3.62
C ILE A 81 9.09 4.82 -3.02
N GLN A 82 10.36 4.82 -3.41
CA GLN A 82 11.35 3.85 -2.92
C GLN A 82 11.57 3.96 -1.41
N ILE A 83 11.77 5.18 -0.90
CA ILE A 83 11.99 5.41 0.53
C ILE A 83 10.70 5.09 1.32
N GLY A 84 9.56 5.55 0.83
CA GLY A 84 8.27 5.30 1.45
C GLY A 84 7.88 3.82 1.46
N GLY A 85 8.06 3.12 0.33
CA GLY A 85 7.76 1.70 0.14
C GLY A 85 8.57 0.80 1.04
N MET A 86 9.89 1.00 1.10
CA MET A 86 10.79 0.26 1.98
C MET A 86 10.67 0.65 3.47
N GLY A 87 10.00 1.77 3.75
CA GLY A 87 9.87 2.36 5.07
C GLY A 87 11.02 3.32 5.40
N VAL A 88 10.67 4.53 5.80
CA VAL A 88 11.60 5.65 6.06
C VAL A 88 12.71 5.26 7.03
N VAL A 89 12.37 4.54 8.11
CA VAL A 89 13.34 4.09 9.12
C VAL A 89 14.30 3.05 8.53
N THR A 90 13.78 2.11 7.74
CA THR A 90 14.59 1.06 7.09
C THR A 90 15.61 1.68 6.15
N MET A 91 15.19 2.65 5.33
CA MET A 91 16.09 3.37 4.40
C MET A 91 17.08 4.26 5.15
N GLY A 92 16.65 4.96 6.20
CA GLY A 92 17.55 5.72 7.06
C GLY A 92 18.65 4.84 7.68
N MET A 93 18.27 3.64 8.17
CA MET A 93 19.23 2.68 8.73
C MET A 93 20.13 2.04 7.67
N ALA A 94 19.67 1.90 6.43
CA ALA A 94 20.51 1.45 5.31
C ALA A 94 21.72 2.35 5.14
N ILE A 95 21.54 3.68 5.21
CA ILE A 95 22.64 4.66 5.12
C ILE A 95 23.66 4.44 6.24
N PHE A 96 23.23 4.20 7.50
CA PHE A 96 24.12 3.86 8.60
C PHE A 96 24.86 2.55 8.38
N MET A 97 24.19 1.53 7.84
CA MET A 97 24.80 0.23 7.52
C MET A 97 25.88 0.35 6.45
N PHE A 98 25.65 1.13 5.40
CA PHE A 98 26.63 1.39 4.33
C PHE A 98 27.79 2.27 4.80
N SER A 99 27.55 3.18 5.76
CA SER A 99 28.59 4.03 6.37
C SER A 99 29.47 3.29 7.40
N GLY A 100 29.23 2.00 7.64
CA GLY A 100 29.99 1.19 8.61
C GLY A 100 29.81 1.58 10.09
N ARG A 101 28.88 2.48 10.40
CA ARG A 101 28.62 2.93 11.77
C ARG A 101 27.91 1.86 12.61
N LYS A 102 28.26 1.77 13.89
CA LYS A 102 27.61 0.84 14.83
C LYS A 102 26.17 1.28 15.12
N ILE A 103 25.21 0.36 14.93
CA ILE A 103 23.78 0.62 15.20
C ILE A 103 23.51 0.34 16.68
N SER A 104 23.02 1.34 17.40
CA SER A 104 22.68 1.27 18.83
C SER A 104 21.46 0.38 19.09
N LEU A 105 21.25 -0.07 20.32
CA LEU A 105 20.07 -0.84 20.72
C LEU A 105 18.76 -0.08 20.45
N LYS A 106 18.71 1.22 20.76
CA LYS A 106 17.52 2.06 20.50
C LYS A 106 17.16 2.07 19.01
N GLN A 107 18.16 2.20 18.12
CA GLN A 107 17.95 2.15 16.67
C GLN A 107 17.44 0.78 16.22
N ARG A 108 17.93 -0.32 16.80
CA ARG A 108 17.42 -1.67 16.49
C ARG A 108 15.97 -1.87 16.90
N TRP A 109 15.52 -1.26 18.01
CA TRP A 109 14.10 -1.28 18.40
C TRP A 109 13.21 -0.54 17.39
N VAL A 110 13.66 0.62 16.92
CA VAL A 110 12.93 1.37 15.88
C VAL A 110 12.87 0.58 14.57
N MET A 111 13.96 -0.10 14.17
CA MET A 111 13.98 -1.00 13.01
C MET A 111 12.98 -2.15 13.18
N GLN A 112 12.95 -2.79 14.36
CA GLN A 112 12.03 -3.89 14.64
C GLN A 112 10.57 -3.47 14.43
N GLU A 113 10.19 -2.32 14.97
CA GLU A 113 8.83 -1.79 14.82
C GLU A 113 8.52 -1.44 13.36
N SER A 114 9.45 -0.81 12.65
CA SER A 114 9.29 -0.39 11.26
C SER A 114 9.00 -1.56 10.30
N ILE A 115 9.66 -2.71 10.48
CA ILE A 115 9.47 -3.89 9.61
C ILE A 115 8.56 -4.96 10.26
N ALA A 116 7.89 -4.62 11.34
CA ALA A 116 7.03 -5.52 12.11
C ALA A 116 7.72 -6.86 12.47
N ALA A 117 9.02 -6.82 12.82
CA ALA A 117 9.77 -8.02 13.15
C ALA A 117 9.44 -8.52 14.57
N PRO A 118 9.34 -9.85 14.80
CA PRO A 118 8.97 -10.39 16.10
C PRO A 118 10.05 -10.23 17.18
N GLN A 119 11.31 -10.04 16.78
CA GLN A 119 12.46 -9.96 17.69
C GLN A 119 13.51 -8.95 17.21
N VAL A 120 14.22 -8.30 18.15
CA VAL A 120 15.35 -7.40 17.86
C VAL A 120 16.58 -8.15 17.34
N GLY A 121 16.74 -9.41 17.76
CA GLY A 121 17.86 -10.26 17.36
C GLY A 121 17.88 -10.52 15.85
N GLY A 122 19.04 -10.29 15.21
CA GLY A 122 19.21 -10.51 13.76
C GLY A 122 18.56 -9.45 12.86
N ILE A 123 18.02 -8.35 13.40
CA ILE A 123 17.32 -7.31 12.65
C ILE A 123 18.17 -6.71 11.52
N ILE A 124 19.47 -6.50 11.75
CA ILE A 124 20.39 -5.97 10.73
C ILE A 124 20.51 -6.92 9.54
N ARG A 125 20.63 -8.24 9.78
CA ARG A 125 20.67 -9.26 8.72
C ARG A 125 19.35 -9.30 7.95
N GLN A 126 18.23 -9.17 8.66
CA GLN A 126 16.89 -9.14 8.05
C GLN A 126 16.68 -7.89 7.20
N THR A 127 17.12 -6.71 7.66
CA THR A 127 17.08 -5.47 6.88
C THR A 127 17.96 -5.55 5.62
N ARG A 128 19.18 -6.10 5.75
CA ARG A 128 20.04 -6.33 4.57
C ARG A 128 19.36 -7.27 3.55
N PHE A 129 18.77 -8.37 4.04
CA PHE A 129 18.02 -9.30 3.19
C PHE A 129 16.84 -8.62 2.48
N LEU A 130 16.08 -7.77 3.19
CA LEU A 130 15.01 -6.96 2.61
C LEU A 130 15.54 -6.07 1.49
N LEU A 131 16.56 -5.25 1.75
CA LEU A 131 17.11 -4.28 0.79
C LEU A 131 17.68 -4.95 -0.45
N THR A 132 18.51 -6.00 -0.27
CA THR A 132 19.11 -6.70 -1.42
C THR A 132 18.08 -7.51 -2.20
N GLY A 133 17.12 -8.13 -1.52
CA GLY A 133 16.03 -8.88 -2.15
C GLY A 133 15.13 -7.96 -2.98
N SER A 134 14.74 -6.82 -2.42
CA SER A 134 13.92 -5.84 -3.14
C SER A 134 14.61 -5.33 -4.39
N LEU A 135 15.87 -4.92 -4.27
CA LEU A 135 16.65 -4.42 -5.41
C LEU A 135 16.78 -5.46 -6.53
N LEU A 136 17.02 -6.72 -6.18
CA LEU A 136 17.10 -7.81 -7.17
C LEU A 136 15.78 -8.02 -7.89
N ILE A 137 14.65 -7.99 -7.17
CA ILE A 137 13.31 -8.15 -7.75
C ILE A 137 12.97 -6.97 -8.64
N GLU A 138 13.28 -5.73 -8.20
CA GLU A 138 13.06 -4.51 -8.97
C GLU A 138 13.91 -4.50 -10.27
N ILE A 139 15.18 -4.89 -10.19
CA ILE A 139 16.05 -5.01 -11.39
C ILE A 139 15.49 -6.07 -12.35
N THR A 140 15.07 -7.23 -11.83
CA THR A 140 14.50 -8.29 -12.68
C THR A 140 13.24 -7.81 -13.38
N GLY A 141 12.33 -7.14 -12.65
CA GLY A 141 11.12 -6.54 -13.22
C GLY A 141 11.43 -5.47 -14.26
N ALA A 142 12.43 -4.60 -13.98
CA ALA A 142 12.86 -3.57 -14.93
C ALA A 142 13.43 -4.18 -16.22
N VAL A 143 14.22 -5.25 -16.14
CA VAL A 143 14.73 -5.96 -17.32
C VAL A 143 13.59 -6.55 -18.15
N LEU A 144 12.62 -7.22 -17.52
CA LEU A 144 11.46 -7.79 -18.21
C LEU A 144 10.61 -6.71 -18.91
N LEU A 145 10.32 -5.60 -18.21
CA LEU A 145 9.57 -4.48 -18.78
C LEU A 145 10.38 -3.75 -19.88
N ALA A 146 11.71 -3.66 -19.76
CA ALA A 146 12.57 -3.03 -20.75
C ALA A 146 12.52 -3.74 -22.10
N ILE A 147 12.35 -5.07 -22.13
CA ILE A 147 12.18 -5.83 -23.38
C ILE A 147 11.04 -5.24 -24.21
N ARG A 148 9.93 -4.88 -23.55
CA ARG A 148 8.77 -4.31 -24.24
C ARG A 148 8.91 -2.81 -24.49
N PHE A 149 9.28 -2.04 -23.47
CA PHE A 149 9.29 -0.58 -23.54
C PHE A 149 10.42 -0.02 -24.40
N CYS A 150 11.63 -0.63 -24.38
CA CYS A 150 12.72 -0.20 -25.25
C CYS A 150 12.41 -0.43 -26.72
N GLY A 151 11.71 -1.53 -27.07
CA GLY A 151 11.28 -1.79 -28.44
C GLY A 151 10.26 -0.78 -28.99
N GLN A 152 9.46 -0.15 -28.11
CA GLN A 152 8.41 0.80 -28.52
C GLN A 152 8.84 2.27 -28.39
N LEU A 153 9.61 2.62 -27.34
CA LEU A 153 9.90 4.01 -26.96
C LEU A 153 11.36 4.41 -27.23
N GLY A 154 12.17 3.48 -27.75
CA GLY A 154 13.60 3.63 -27.85
C GLY A 154 14.33 3.33 -26.54
N PHE A 155 15.65 3.06 -26.60
CA PHE A 155 16.43 2.52 -25.49
C PHE A 155 16.40 3.42 -24.24
N GLY A 156 16.71 4.71 -24.35
CA GLY A 156 16.84 5.61 -23.20
C GLY A 156 15.50 5.85 -22.47
N LYS A 157 14.45 6.21 -23.23
CA LYS A 157 13.12 6.44 -22.68
C LYS A 157 12.50 5.14 -22.19
N GLY A 158 12.64 4.05 -22.96
CA GLY A 158 12.10 2.74 -22.57
C GLY A 158 12.73 2.19 -21.29
N LEU A 159 14.04 2.34 -21.11
CA LEU A 159 14.73 1.93 -19.89
C LEU A 159 14.26 2.73 -18.67
N TRP A 160 14.11 4.05 -18.79
CA TRP A 160 13.59 4.89 -17.71
C TRP A 160 12.17 4.46 -17.30
N TYR A 161 11.29 4.22 -18.27
CA TYR A 161 9.93 3.74 -18.05
C TYR A 161 9.92 2.36 -17.39
N ALA A 162 10.78 1.45 -17.81
CA ALA A 162 10.89 0.11 -17.24
C ALA A 162 11.31 0.16 -15.76
N VAL A 163 12.34 0.94 -15.44
CA VAL A 163 12.80 1.14 -14.05
C VAL A 163 11.70 1.77 -13.20
N PHE A 164 11.08 2.85 -13.70
CA PHE A 164 10.03 3.57 -12.97
C PHE A 164 8.84 2.64 -12.64
N HIS A 165 8.32 1.92 -13.64
CA HIS A 165 7.18 1.01 -13.44
C HIS A 165 7.54 -0.21 -12.61
N SER A 166 8.76 -0.73 -12.71
CA SER A 166 9.20 -1.85 -11.87
C SER A 166 9.24 -1.47 -10.40
N VAL A 167 9.85 -0.33 -10.06
CA VAL A 167 9.89 0.19 -8.68
C VAL A 167 8.48 0.52 -8.19
N SER A 168 7.69 1.21 -9.01
CA SER A 168 6.32 1.58 -8.65
C SER A 168 5.44 0.35 -8.41
N ALA A 169 5.54 -0.70 -9.24
CA ALA A 169 4.78 -1.93 -9.09
C ALA A 169 5.24 -2.75 -7.87
N PHE A 170 6.55 -2.90 -7.66
CA PHE A 170 7.09 -3.63 -6.52
C PHE A 170 6.78 -2.93 -5.19
N CYS A 171 6.90 -1.61 -5.15
CA CYS A 171 6.52 -0.82 -3.98
C CYS A 171 5.01 -0.71 -3.79
N ASN A 172 4.20 -1.17 -4.73
CA ASN A 172 2.74 -1.03 -4.75
C ASN A 172 2.30 0.44 -4.74
N ALA A 173 2.92 1.27 -5.59
CA ALA A 173 2.74 2.72 -5.57
C ALA A 173 1.75 3.26 -6.62
N GLY A 174 1.49 2.51 -7.70
CA GLY A 174 0.51 2.88 -8.71
C GLY A 174 0.82 4.09 -9.59
N PHE A 175 1.99 4.71 -9.41
CA PHE A 175 2.43 5.78 -10.30
C PHE A 175 2.92 5.22 -11.62
N ASP A 176 2.51 5.84 -12.73
CA ASP A 176 2.89 5.46 -14.09
C ASP A 176 3.38 6.64 -14.93
N LEU A 177 4.00 6.36 -16.05
CA LEU A 177 4.48 7.35 -17.01
C LEU A 177 3.79 7.20 -18.38
N MET A 178 2.62 6.55 -18.45
CA MET A 178 1.98 6.18 -19.71
C MET A 178 1.18 7.30 -20.37
N GLY A 179 0.88 8.38 -19.67
CA GLY A 179 0.15 9.53 -20.23
C GLY A 179 0.75 10.07 -21.52
N THR A 180 2.09 10.16 -21.63
CA THR A 180 2.77 10.62 -22.85
C THR A 180 2.79 9.58 -23.98
N VAL A 181 2.56 8.31 -23.70
CA VAL A 181 2.57 7.23 -24.70
C VAL A 181 1.26 7.20 -25.46
N ARG A 182 0.15 7.41 -24.77
CA ARG A 182 -1.20 7.45 -25.36
C ARG A 182 -1.68 8.85 -25.75
N GLY A 183 -0.98 9.89 -25.29
CA GLY A 183 -1.42 11.29 -25.50
C GLY A 183 -2.68 11.66 -24.70
N SER A 184 -3.08 10.83 -23.75
CA SER A 184 -4.20 11.07 -22.84
C SER A 184 -3.74 11.02 -21.38
N PRO A 185 -4.06 12.04 -20.55
CA PRO A 185 -3.68 12.05 -19.15
C PRO A 185 -4.35 10.88 -18.39
N PHE A 186 -3.73 10.44 -17.31
CA PHE A 186 -4.22 9.39 -16.41
C PHE A 186 -4.51 8.03 -17.08
N SER A 187 -3.80 7.73 -18.19
CA SER A 187 -4.09 6.52 -18.98
C SER A 187 -3.63 5.22 -18.33
N SER A 188 -2.75 5.27 -17.35
CA SER A 188 -2.15 4.12 -16.69
C SER A 188 -1.71 3.02 -17.69
N LEU A 189 -1.87 1.73 -17.34
CA LEU A 189 -1.50 0.61 -18.22
C LEU A 189 -2.60 0.20 -19.21
N THR A 190 -3.63 1.03 -19.45
CA THR A 190 -4.74 0.69 -20.38
C THR A 190 -4.28 0.45 -21.82
N GLY A 191 -3.10 0.95 -22.20
CA GLY A 191 -2.44 0.63 -23.49
C GLY A 191 -1.88 -0.77 -23.59
N TYR A 192 -1.66 -1.42 -22.48
CA TYR A 192 -1.06 -2.75 -22.36
C TYR A 192 -2.03 -3.79 -21.79
N THR A 193 -3.35 -3.52 -21.83
CA THR A 193 -4.40 -4.43 -21.32
C THR A 193 -4.20 -5.87 -21.79
N PHE A 194 -3.72 -6.05 -23.03
CA PHE A 194 -3.59 -7.35 -23.67
C PHE A 194 -2.13 -7.76 -23.90
N ASP A 195 -1.18 -7.11 -23.26
CA ASP A 195 0.22 -7.48 -23.33
C ASP A 195 0.58 -8.42 -22.16
N PRO A 196 0.82 -9.73 -22.43
CA PRO A 196 1.07 -10.71 -21.37
C PRO A 196 2.34 -10.39 -20.58
N LEU A 197 3.40 -9.88 -21.25
CA LEU A 197 4.67 -9.62 -20.59
C LEU A 197 4.53 -8.50 -19.55
N VAL A 198 3.88 -7.40 -19.93
CA VAL A 198 3.66 -6.27 -19.01
C VAL A 198 2.74 -6.67 -17.87
N ASN A 199 1.59 -7.31 -18.18
CA ASN A 199 0.61 -7.70 -17.16
C ASN A 199 1.16 -8.70 -16.16
N VAL A 200 1.80 -9.78 -16.62
CA VAL A 200 2.35 -10.83 -15.73
C VAL A 200 3.48 -10.25 -14.89
N THR A 201 4.39 -9.46 -15.49
CA THR A 201 5.49 -8.83 -14.75
C THR A 201 4.96 -7.90 -13.66
N ALA A 202 4.01 -7.01 -13.99
CA ALA A 202 3.41 -6.10 -13.02
C ALA A 202 2.68 -6.88 -11.89
N CYS A 203 1.84 -7.87 -12.23
CA CYS A 203 1.15 -8.70 -11.23
C CYS A 203 2.12 -9.41 -10.30
N LEU A 204 3.22 -9.99 -10.82
CA LEU A 204 4.21 -10.66 -9.99
C LEU A 204 4.93 -9.68 -9.04
N LEU A 205 5.34 -8.51 -9.54
CA LEU A 205 5.96 -7.47 -8.72
C LEU A 205 5.03 -7.02 -7.58
N ILE A 206 3.77 -6.74 -7.89
CA ILE A 206 2.74 -6.32 -6.94
C ILE A 206 2.52 -7.39 -5.87
N VAL A 207 2.29 -8.64 -6.28
CA VAL A 207 2.03 -9.73 -5.33
C VAL A 207 3.23 -9.98 -4.43
N VAL A 208 4.45 -10.06 -4.99
CA VAL A 208 5.68 -10.28 -4.22
C VAL A 208 5.94 -9.13 -3.26
N GLY A 209 5.81 -7.87 -3.70
CA GLY A 209 5.91 -6.69 -2.85
C GLY A 209 4.92 -6.72 -1.68
N GLY A 210 3.67 -7.15 -1.94
CA GLY A 210 2.59 -7.24 -0.97
C GLY A 210 2.68 -8.39 0.05
N LEU A 211 3.53 -9.42 -0.17
CA LEU A 211 3.65 -10.58 0.75
C LEU A 211 4.42 -10.30 2.03
N GLY A 212 5.37 -9.37 2.01
CA GLY A 212 6.17 -8.99 3.17
C GLY A 212 7.40 -9.85 3.42
N VAL A 213 8.42 -9.22 4.04
CA VAL A 213 9.77 -9.78 4.20
C VAL A 213 9.83 -11.07 5.05
N LEU A 214 8.94 -11.21 6.03
CA LEU A 214 8.89 -12.42 6.87
C LEU A 214 8.46 -13.64 6.05
N THR A 215 7.51 -13.47 5.13
CA THR A 215 7.09 -14.53 4.21
C THR A 215 8.20 -14.88 3.22
N TRP A 216 8.92 -13.90 2.66
CA TRP A 216 10.08 -14.16 1.79
C TRP A 216 11.17 -14.96 2.50
N ARG A 217 11.38 -14.66 3.77
CA ARG A 217 12.34 -15.41 4.58
C ARG A 217 11.92 -16.86 4.75
N ASP A 218 10.66 -17.13 5.09
CA ASP A 218 10.15 -18.50 5.24
C ASP A 218 10.23 -19.28 3.90
N VAL A 219 9.93 -18.62 2.78
CA VAL A 219 10.09 -19.20 1.42
C VAL A 219 11.55 -19.56 1.16
N ARG A 220 12.49 -18.68 1.49
CA ARG A 220 13.92 -18.92 1.28
C ARG A 220 14.48 -20.03 2.20
N GLU A 221 14.05 -20.06 3.47
CA GLU A 221 14.56 -21.03 4.46
C GLU A 221 13.98 -22.44 4.27
N HIS A 222 12.72 -22.55 3.84
CA HIS A 222 12.00 -23.82 3.80
C HIS A 222 11.57 -24.27 2.39
N GLY A 223 11.75 -23.43 1.36
CA GLY A 223 11.35 -23.75 -0.03
C GLY A 223 9.87 -24.14 -0.11
N CYS A 224 9.56 -25.23 -0.80
CA CYS A 224 8.18 -25.72 -0.98
C CYS A 224 7.58 -26.45 0.23
N ARG A 225 8.30 -26.55 1.36
CA ARG A 225 7.82 -27.25 2.57
C ARG A 225 6.86 -26.37 3.38
N LEU A 226 5.65 -26.10 2.90
CA LEU A 226 4.65 -25.23 3.52
C LEU A 226 4.32 -25.61 4.98
N ARG A 227 4.45 -26.90 5.37
CA ARG A 227 4.23 -27.35 6.76
C ARG A 227 5.21 -26.72 7.74
N SER A 228 6.44 -26.40 7.33
CA SER A 228 7.49 -25.82 8.16
C SER A 228 7.36 -24.29 8.33
N TYR A 229 6.51 -23.63 7.55
CA TYR A 229 6.31 -22.18 7.62
C TYR A 229 5.71 -21.77 8.97
N ARG A 230 6.03 -20.55 9.40
CA ARG A 230 5.40 -19.91 10.55
C ARG A 230 3.91 -19.70 10.31
N LEU A 231 3.11 -19.69 11.39
CA LEU A 231 1.66 -19.45 11.31
C LEU A 231 1.33 -18.17 10.52
N GLN A 232 2.06 -17.09 10.77
CA GLN A 232 1.86 -15.81 10.09
C GLN A 232 2.02 -15.93 8.56
N SER A 233 3.08 -16.61 8.08
CA SER A 233 3.31 -16.80 6.65
C SER A 233 2.24 -17.69 6.01
N LYS A 234 1.77 -18.73 6.73
CA LYS A 234 0.65 -19.57 6.26
C LYS A 234 -0.63 -18.76 6.12
N LEU A 235 -0.97 -17.93 7.12
CA LEU A 235 -2.14 -17.04 7.06
C LEU A 235 -2.02 -16.04 5.91
N ILE A 236 -0.85 -15.43 5.72
CA ILE A 236 -0.60 -14.48 4.64
C ILE A 236 -0.82 -15.14 3.28
N LEU A 237 -0.17 -16.26 3.02
CA LEU A 237 -0.26 -16.97 1.73
C LEU A 237 -1.67 -17.47 1.44
N SER A 238 -2.33 -18.10 2.43
CA SER A 238 -3.69 -18.60 2.24
C SER A 238 -4.69 -17.47 2.02
N THR A 239 -4.66 -16.42 2.83
CA THR A 239 -5.59 -15.29 2.67
C THR A 239 -5.35 -14.56 1.35
N THR A 240 -4.08 -14.33 0.97
CA THR A 240 -3.74 -13.71 -0.32
C THR A 240 -4.24 -14.55 -1.48
N ALA A 241 -4.00 -15.87 -1.47
CA ALA A 241 -4.46 -16.75 -2.53
C ALA A 241 -6.01 -16.79 -2.63
N ILE A 242 -6.71 -16.87 -1.49
CA ILE A 242 -8.18 -16.85 -1.47
C ILE A 242 -8.73 -15.55 -2.07
N LEU A 243 -8.20 -14.38 -1.65
CA LEU A 243 -8.67 -13.10 -2.16
C LEU A 243 -8.38 -12.92 -3.66
N LEU A 244 -7.20 -13.36 -4.13
CA LEU A 244 -6.86 -13.31 -5.56
C LEU A 244 -7.77 -14.23 -6.39
N VAL A 245 -8.02 -15.45 -5.92
CA VAL A 245 -8.87 -16.40 -6.63
C VAL A 245 -10.33 -15.93 -6.63
N LEU A 246 -10.88 -15.49 -5.50
CA LEU A 246 -12.25 -14.99 -5.42
C LEU A 246 -12.42 -13.73 -6.28
N GLY A 247 -11.47 -12.78 -6.23
CA GLY A 247 -11.51 -11.60 -7.09
C GLY A 247 -11.45 -11.97 -8.57
N PHE A 248 -10.52 -12.85 -8.96
CA PHE A 248 -10.43 -13.35 -10.34
C PHE A 248 -11.74 -13.98 -10.81
N LEU A 249 -12.32 -14.91 -10.03
CA LEU A 249 -13.57 -15.58 -10.38
C LEU A 249 -14.72 -14.59 -10.54
N TYR A 250 -14.83 -13.62 -9.60
CA TYR A 250 -15.85 -12.60 -9.68
C TYR A 250 -15.72 -11.76 -10.96
N PHE A 251 -14.54 -11.15 -11.22
CA PHE A 251 -14.33 -10.30 -12.38
C PHE A 251 -14.47 -11.08 -13.70
N PHE A 252 -13.97 -12.31 -13.78
CA PHE A 252 -14.03 -13.12 -15.00
C PHE A 252 -15.44 -13.57 -15.34
N PHE A 253 -16.21 -14.06 -14.35
CA PHE A 253 -17.55 -14.63 -14.61
C PHE A 253 -18.66 -13.60 -14.55
N TYR A 254 -18.48 -12.48 -13.86
CA TYR A 254 -19.51 -11.45 -13.71
C TYR A 254 -19.17 -10.18 -14.50
N GLU A 255 -18.11 -9.44 -14.13
CA GLU A 255 -17.84 -8.12 -14.69
C GLU A 255 -17.50 -8.18 -16.19
N PHE A 256 -16.48 -8.96 -16.56
CA PHE A 256 -16.04 -9.03 -17.96
C PHE A 256 -16.96 -9.82 -18.89
N ARG A 257 -18.12 -10.27 -18.41
CA ARG A 257 -19.24 -10.79 -19.20
C ARG A 257 -20.32 -9.74 -19.49
N GLN A 258 -20.23 -8.58 -18.89
CA GLN A 258 -21.18 -7.47 -19.10
C GLN A 258 -21.09 -6.92 -20.54
N PRO A 259 -22.20 -6.33 -21.08
CA PRO A 259 -22.25 -5.85 -22.45
C PRO A 259 -21.16 -4.84 -22.84
N GLN A 260 -20.73 -3.97 -21.90
CA GLN A 260 -19.66 -2.99 -22.14
C GLN A 260 -18.33 -3.62 -22.49
N TRP A 261 -18.10 -4.88 -22.13
CA TRP A 261 -16.89 -5.65 -22.41
C TRP A 261 -17.06 -6.67 -23.53
N ALA A 262 -18.17 -6.62 -24.30
CA ALA A 262 -18.50 -7.59 -25.34
C ALA A 262 -17.41 -7.67 -26.43
N ALA A 263 -16.68 -6.60 -26.72
CA ALA A 263 -15.61 -6.55 -27.70
C ALA A 263 -14.34 -7.34 -27.28
N MET A 264 -14.21 -7.73 -26.00
CA MET A 264 -13.05 -8.48 -25.51
C MET A 264 -13.16 -9.98 -25.87
N SER A 265 -12.06 -10.56 -26.38
CA SER A 265 -11.91 -12.00 -26.53
C SER A 265 -11.79 -12.69 -25.15
N GLU A 266 -11.99 -14.01 -25.10
CA GLU A 266 -11.87 -14.78 -23.83
C GLU A 266 -10.47 -14.63 -23.19
N GLY A 267 -9.42 -14.66 -23.98
CA GLY A 267 -8.04 -14.44 -23.47
C GLY A 267 -7.83 -13.05 -22.90
N GLN A 268 -8.45 -12.04 -23.49
CA GLN A 268 -8.41 -10.65 -23.02
C GLN A 268 -9.18 -10.50 -21.70
N ARG A 269 -10.37 -11.10 -21.60
CA ARG A 269 -11.16 -11.14 -20.36
C ARG A 269 -10.42 -11.81 -19.23
N LEU A 270 -9.76 -12.95 -19.53
CA LEU A 270 -8.94 -13.67 -18.54
C LEU A 270 -7.81 -12.79 -18.00
N MET A 271 -7.07 -12.11 -18.89
CA MET A 271 -5.95 -11.26 -18.50
C MET A 271 -6.42 -10.03 -17.70
N ALA A 272 -7.47 -9.36 -18.15
CA ALA A 272 -8.09 -8.25 -17.44
C ALA A 272 -8.62 -8.68 -16.06
N ALA A 273 -9.25 -9.85 -15.93
CA ALA A 273 -9.74 -10.37 -14.66
C ALA A 273 -8.61 -10.69 -13.68
N VAL A 274 -7.50 -11.29 -14.15
CA VAL A 274 -6.31 -11.52 -13.31
C VAL A 274 -5.76 -10.20 -12.81
N PHE A 275 -5.55 -9.22 -13.70
CA PHE A 275 -5.01 -7.92 -13.32
C PHE A 275 -5.95 -7.18 -12.35
N GLN A 276 -7.26 -7.17 -12.63
CA GLN A 276 -8.27 -6.52 -11.79
C GLN A 276 -8.42 -7.20 -10.42
N SER A 277 -8.09 -8.48 -10.28
CA SER A 277 -8.01 -9.14 -8.98
C SER A 277 -6.76 -8.74 -8.17
N VAL A 278 -5.65 -8.46 -8.85
CA VAL A 278 -4.37 -8.13 -8.22
C VAL A 278 -4.30 -6.65 -7.84
N THR A 279 -4.71 -5.74 -8.73
CA THR A 279 -4.47 -4.30 -8.57
C THR A 279 -5.14 -3.66 -7.34
N PRO A 280 -6.37 -4.03 -6.90
CA PRO A 280 -6.98 -3.47 -5.69
C PRO A 280 -6.20 -3.79 -4.42
N ARG A 281 -5.27 -4.73 -4.49
CA ARG A 281 -4.41 -5.09 -3.37
C ARG A 281 -3.23 -4.12 -3.21
N THR A 282 -3.57 -2.84 -3.17
CA THR A 282 -2.68 -1.69 -2.97
C THR A 282 -1.71 -1.42 -4.12
N ALA A 283 -2.04 -1.78 -5.37
CA ALA A 283 -1.15 -1.57 -6.50
C ALA A 283 -1.39 -0.28 -7.29
N GLY A 284 -2.66 0.09 -7.50
CA GLY A 284 -3.05 1.37 -8.09
C GLY A 284 -2.98 1.47 -9.61
N PHE A 285 -2.43 0.49 -10.31
CA PHE A 285 -2.46 0.47 -11.78
C PHE A 285 -3.80 0.00 -12.30
N ASN A 286 -4.26 0.59 -13.39
CA ASN A 286 -5.45 0.11 -14.10
C ASN A 286 -5.11 -0.27 -15.55
N THR A 287 -5.66 -1.39 -16.00
CA THR A 287 -5.58 -1.86 -17.38
C THR A 287 -6.89 -1.70 -18.11
N VAL A 288 -7.96 -1.42 -17.39
CA VAL A 288 -9.31 -1.14 -17.92
C VAL A 288 -9.84 0.14 -17.31
N ASP A 289 -10.85 0.74 -17.96
CA ASP A 289 -11.53 1.90 -17.41
C ASP A 289 -12.40 1.50 -16.22
N LEU A 290 -12.04 1.97 -15.02
CA LEU A 290 -12.76 1.65 -13.78
C LEU A 290 -14.10 2.36 -13.69
N ALA A 291 -14.27 3.53 -14.33
CA ALA A 291 -15.53 4.25 -14.36
C ALA A 291 -16.59 3.52 -15.21
N ALA A 292 -16.14 2.73 -16.21
CA ALA A 292 -17.02 1.90 -17.03
C ALA A 292 -17.49 0.62 -16.34
N MET A 293 -16.92 0.26 -15.17
CA MET A 293 -17.32 -0.94 -14.43
C MET A 293 -18.69 -0.78 -13.78
N SER A 294 -19.41 -1.91 -13.61
CA SER A 294 -20.68 -1.92 -12.89
C SER A 294 -20.53 -1.42 -11.45
N GLU A 295 -21.54 -0.77 -10.89
CA GLU A 295 -21.52 -0.31 -9.48
C GLU A 295 -21.24 -1.44 -8.49
N THR A 296 -21.77 -2.63 -8.75
CA THR A 296 -21.49 -3.82 -7.96
C THR A 296 -20.00 -4.17 -7.97
N SER A 297 -19.35 -4.07 -9.13
CA SER A 297 -17.91 -4.34 -9.26
C SER A 297 -17.04 -3.23 -8.66
N GLN A 298 -17.51 -1.99 -8.70
CA GLN A 298 -16.88 -0.90 -7.95
C GLN A 298 -16.93 -1.17 -6.44
N LEU A 299 -18.06 -1.65 -5.91
CA LEU A 299 -18.20 -2.03 -4.50
C LEU A 299 -17.30 -3.22 -4.12
N VAL A 300 -17.24 -4.26 -4.96
CA VAL A 300 -16.31 -5.39 -4.75
C VAL A 300 -14.87 -4.91 -4.79
N THR A 301 -14.53 -3.99 -5.68
CA THR A 301 -13.20 -3.37 -5.73
C THR A 301 -12.90 -2.60 -4.44
N ILE A 302 -13.86 -1.82 -3.90
CA ILE A 302 -13.73 -1.15 -2.58
C ILE A 302 -13.40 -2.18 -1.49
N PHE A 303 -14.13 -3.29 -1.43
CA PHE A 303 -13.87 -4.35 -0.45
C PHE A 303 -12.44 -4.92 -0.59
N LEU A 304 -12.01 -5.22 -1.81
CA LEU A 304 -10.66 -5.72 -2.07
C LEU A 304 -9.59 -4.68 -1.74
N MET A 305 -9.84 -3.38 -1.99
CA MET A 305 -8.93 -2.28 -1.63
C MET A 305 -8.76 -2.16 -0.11
N LEU A 306 -9.85 -2.22 0.65
CA LEU A 306 -9.78 -2.13 2.11
C LEU A 306 -8.92 -3.24 2.72
N VAL A 307 -8.89 -4.43 2.10
CA VAL A 307 -8.00 -5.53 2.50
C VAL A 307 -6.66 -5.40 1.78
N GLY A 308 -5.78 -4.57 2.32
CA GLY A 308 -4.46 -4.28 1.77
C GLY A 308 -3.47 -5.46 1.79
N GLY A 309 -2.19 -5.15 1.79
CA GLY A 309 -1.12 -6.17 1.82
C GLY A 309 -0.89 -6.79 3.19
N SER A 310 0.23 -7.50 3.31
CA SER A 310 0.60 -8.23 4.52
C SER A 310 1.46 -7.39 5.47
N PRO A 311 1.56 -7.73 6.76
CA PRO A 311 2.47 -7.07 7.67
C PRO A 311 3.94 -7.17 7.22
N GLY A 312 4.67 -6.05 7.28
CA GLY A 312 6.06 -5.99 6.82
C GLY A 312 6.23 -6.04 5.31
N SER A 313 5.19 -5.71 4.54
CA SER A 313 5.21 -5.51 3.09
C SER A 313 5.35 -4.02 2.72
N THR A 314 5.54 -3.77 1.44
CA THR A 314 5.52 -2.41 0.86
C THR A 314 4.12 -1.78 0.88
N ALA A 315 3.07 -2.58 0.91
CA ALA A 315 1.66 -2.20 0.89
C ALA A 315 1.19 -1.56 2.20
N GLY A 316 0.26 -0.60 2.13
CA GLY A 316 -0.39 0.03 3.28
C GLY A 316 -1.71 -0.63 3.68
N GLY A 317 -2.63 0.14 4.26
CA GLY A 317 -3.99 -0.26 4.56
C GLY A 317 -4.16 -1.34 5.64
N PHE A 318 -5.38 -1.83 5.75
CA PHE A 318 -5.79 -2.92 6.63
C PHE A 318 -5.17 -4.25 6.19
N LYS A 319 -4.50 -4.96 7.09
CA LYS A 319 -3.64 -6.09 6.70
C LYS A 319 -4.41 -7.39 6.48
N THR A 320 -3.92 -8.24 5.55
CA THR A 320 -4.47 -9.59 5.29
C THR A 320 -4.60 -10.43 6.55
N THR A 321 -3.61 -10.36 7.44
CA THR A 321 -3.63 -11.08 8.71
C THR A 321 -4.71 -10.59 9.65
N THR A 322 -5.06 -9.30 9.60
CA THR A 322 -6.13 -8.72 10.42
C THR A 322 -7.49 -9.29 10.00
N LEU A 323 -7.77 -9.33 8.68
CA LEU A 323 -8.97 -9.99 8.15
C LEU A 323 -9.01 -11.48 8.55
N ALA A 324 -7.89 -12.20 8.35
CA ALA A 324 -7.80 -13.61 8.69
C ALA A 324 -8.10 -13.88 10.18
N VAL A 325 -7.55 -13.06 11.08
CA VAL A 325 -7.77 -13.20 12.53
C VAL A 325 -9.24 -12.96 12.89
N LEU A 326 -9.88 -11.93 12.30
CA LEU A 326 -11.31 -11.65 12.54
C LEU A 326 -12.21 -12.80 12.05
N LEU A 327 -11.97 -13.29 10.83
CA LEU A 327 -12.76 -14.41 10.27
C LEU A 327 -12.56 -15.71 11.06
N LEU A 328 -11.32 -16.00 11.50
CA LEU A 328 -11.03 -17.17 12.33
C LEU A 328 -11.65 -17.06 13.73
N SER A 329 -11.74 -15.85 14.27
CA SER A 329 -12.43 -15.60 15.54
C SER A 329 -13.94 -15.81 15.40
N ALA A 330 -14.56 -15.24 14.37
CA ALA A 330 -15.97 -15.50 14.07
C ALA A 330 -16.26 -17.00 13.92
N ARG A 331 -15.42 -17.70 13.15
CA ARG A 331 -15.53 -19.16 13.01
C ARG A 331 -15.38 -19.90 14.34
N ALA A 332 -14.50 -19.45 15.25
CA ALA A 332 -14.33 -20.08 16.56
C ALA A 332 -15.60 -19.97 17.40
N ILE A 333 -16.28 -18.82 17.37
CA ILE A 333 -17.57 -18.59 18.03
C ILE A 333 -18.64 -19.55 17.48
N PHE A 334 -18.78 -19.63 16.15
CA PHE A 334 -19.73 -20.56 15.53
C PHE A 334 -19.47 -22.04 15.87
N LEU A 335 -18.22 -22.39 16.14
CA LEU A 335 -17.82 -23.75 16.52
C LEU A 335 -17.76 -23.97 18.04
N HIS A 336 -18.25 -23.02 18.84
CA HIS A 336 -18.22 -23.04 20.33
C HIS A 336 -16.81 -23.32 20.90
N ARG A 337 -15.78 -22.67 20.32
CA ARG A 337 -14.39 -22.83 20.75
C ARG A 337 -13.95 -21.57 21.54
N ASP A 338 -13.25 -21.76 22.63
CA ASP A 338 -12.75 -20.66 23.48
C ASP A 338 -11.66 -19.81 22.81
N SER A 339 -11.06 -20.28 21.74
CA SER A 339 -9.95 -19.58 21.06
C SER A 339 -9.92 -19.81 19.56
N ALA A 340 -9.55 -18.78 18.81
CA ALA A 340 -9.31 -18.90 17.37
C ALA A 340 -8.08 -19.79 17.10
N GLN A 341 -8.26 -20.82 16.29
CA GLN A 341 -7.22 -21.80 15.97
C GLN A 341 -7.10 -21.97 14.46
N CYS A 342 -5.87 -22.07 13.97
CA CYS A 342 -5.59 -22.36 12.58
C CYS A 342 -4.24 -23.09 12.43
N PHE A 343 -4.15 -24.02 11.48
CA PHE A 343 -2.93 -24.81 11.21
C PHE A 343 -2.31 -25.47 12.47
N GLY A 344 -3.16 -25.93 13.39
CA GLY A 344 -2.73 -26.59 14.63
C GLY A 344 -2.14 -25.65 15.70
N ARG A 345 -2.36 -24.33 15.60
CA ARG A 345 -1.89 -23.32 16.56
C ARG A 345 -3.02 -22.40 17.00
N ARG A 346 -2.93 -21.91 18.24
CA ARG A 346 -3.84 -20.89 18.78
C ARG A 346 -3.36 -19.49 18.42
N ILE A 347 -4.30 -18.60 18.14
CA ILE A 347 -4.05 -17.16 17.95
C ILE A 347 -4.17 -16.48 19.31
N HIS A 348 -3.24 -15.60 19.63
CA HIS A 348 -3.23 -14.87 20.90
C HIS A 348 -4.37 -13.85 20.97
N GLU A 349 -5.04 -13.71 22.11
CA GLU A 349 -6.18 -12.80 22.27
C GLU A 349 -5.86 -11.33 22.01
N SER A 350 -4.64 -10.88 22.34
CA SER A 350 -4.20 -9.53 22.01
C SER A 350 -4.20 -9.25 20.50
N ALA A 351 -3.95 -10.25 19.68
CA ALA A 351 -4.03 -10.11 18.22
C ALA A 351 -5.47 -9.87 17.76
N LEU A 352 -6.44 -10.54 18.40
CA LEU A 352 -7.86 -10.33 18.11
C LEU A 352 -8.31 -8.93 18.51
N ARG A 353 -7.97 -8.47 19.73
CA ARG A 353 -8.32 -7.11 20.19
C ARG A 353 -7.74 -6.04 19.29
N ASN A 354 -6.46 -6.18 18.90
CA ASN A 354 -5.82 -5.26 17.97
C ASN A 354 -6.47 -5.31 16.58
N ALA A 355 -6.84 -6.50 16.08
CA ALA A 355 -7.51 -6.66 14.79
C ALA A 355 -8.89 -5.99 14.79
N ALA A 356 -9.67 -6.16 15.84
CA ALA A 356 -10.98 -5.52 15.99
C ALA A 356 -10.87 -3.99 16.06
N ALA A 357 -9.95 -3.47 16.88
CA ALA A 357 -9.71 -2.03 16.99
C ALA A 357 -9.31 -1.43 15.63
N LEU A 358 -8.38 -2.07 14.90
CA LEU A 358 -7.98 -1.62 13.57
C LEU A 358 -9.15 -1.63 12.59
N PHE A 359 -9.94 -2.70 12.58
CA PHE A 359 -11.11 -2.80 11.69
C PHE A 359 -12.08 -1.64 11.89
N VAL A 360 -12.45 -1.36 13.16
CA VAL A 360 -13.36 -0.26 13.49
C VAL A 360 -12.79 1.09 13.05
N ILE A 361 -11.51 1.36 13.32
CA ILE A 361 -10.87 2.64 12.97
C ILE A 361 -10.81 2.83 11.44
N TYR A 362 -10.37 1.80 10.69
CA TYR A 362 -10.32 1.89 9.23
C TYR A 362 -11.71 2.05 8.61
N LEU A 363 -12.71 1.33 9.14
CA LEU A 363 -14.09 1.45 8.68
C LEU A 363 -14.65 2.85 8.93
N LEU A 364 -14.43 3.41 10.12
CA LEU A 364 -14.85 4.77 10.46
C LEU A 364 -14.18 5.81 9.55
N LEU A 365 -12.86 5.74 9.37
CA LEU A 365 -12.14 6.67 8.51
C LEU A 365 -12.59 6.57 7.04
N PHE A 366 -12.79 5.37 6.54
CA PHE A 366 -13.30 5.13 5.20
C PHE A 366 -14.68 5.75 4.99
N LEU A 367 -15.64 5.47 5.89
CA LEU A 367 -17.01 5.96 5.77
C LEU A 367 -17.09 7.47 5.98
N THR A 368 -16.47 7.99 7.04
CA THR A 368 -16.49 9.43 7.32
C THR A 368 -15.77 10.23 6.24
N GLY A 369 -14.63 9.76 5.75
CA GLY A 369 -13.90 10.40 4.65
C GLY A 369 -14.73 10.44 3.38
N GLY A 370 -15.34 9.33 2.98
CA GLY A 370 -16.21 9.26 1.80
C GLY A 370 -17.44 10.15 1.91
N CYS A 371 -18.14 10.11 3.06
CA CYS A 371 -19.31 10.97 3.28
C CYS A 371 -18.94 12.47 3.25
N LEU A 372 -17.84 12.86 3.89
CA LEU A 372 -17.39 14.26 3.86
C LEU A 372 -17.06 14.73 2.44
N ILE A 373 -16.33 13.91 1.66
CA ILE A 373 -15.98 14.23 0.26
C ILE A 373 -17.26 14.35 -0.58
N ALA A 374 -18.21 13.41 -0.44
CA ALA A 374 -19.48 13.46 -1.17
C ALA A 374 -20.28 14.74 -0.84
N CYS A 375 -20.33 15.16 0.42
CA CYS A 375 -21.03 16.37 0.86
C CYS A 375 -20.35 17.66 0.37
N ILE A 376 -19.00 17.71 0.39
CA ILE A 376 -18.24 18.92 0.05
C ILE A 376 -18.25 19.16 -1.47
N ASP A 377 -17.96 18.12 -2.25
CA ASP A 377 -17.79 18.24 -3.71
C ASP A 377 -19.05 17.85 -4.50
N GLN A 378 -20.14 17.47 -3.81
CA GLN A 378 -21.44 17.09 -4.43
C GLN A 378 -21.28 16.00 -5.50
N ILE A 379 -20.35 15.05 -5.30
CA ILE A 379 -20.14 13.90 -6.18
C ILE A 379 -20.94 12.67 -5.72
N PRO A 380 -21.21 11.70 -6.61
CA PRO A 380 -21.90 10.47 -6.25
C PRO A 380 -21.22 9.76 -5.08
N LEU A 381 -22.01 9.29 -4.11
CA LEU A 381 -21.49 8.63 -2.90
C LEU A 381 -20.56 7.46 -3.22
N MET A 382 -20.89 6.65 -4.24
CA MET A 382 -20.04 5.53 -4.68
C MET A 382 -18.66 6.01 -5.10
N GLY A 383 -18.59 7.11 -5.87
CA GLY A 383 -17.31 7.72 -6.28
C GLY A 383 -16.51 8.22 -5.09
N ALA A 384 -17.15 8.95 -4.17
CA ALA A 384 -16.49 9.45 -2.96
C ALA A 384 -15.99 8.32 -2.05
N LEU A 385 -16.78 7.26 -1.87
CA LEU A 385 -16.35 6.07 -1.13
C LEU A 385 -15.20 5.35 -1.83
N PHE A 386 -15.18 5.28 -3.16
CA PHE A 386 -14.09 4.67 -3.91
C PHE A 386 -12.76 5.43 -3.69
N GLU A 387 -12.77 6.77 -3.79
CA GLU A 387 -11.60 7.61 -3.53
C GLU A 387 -11.13 7.50 -2.07
N SER A 388 -12.06 7.52 -1.11
CA SER A 388 -11.76 7.37 0.32
C SER A 388 -11.16 6.00 0.65
N ALA A 389 -11.73 4.91 0.10
CA ALA A 389 -11.19 3.56 0.24
C ALA A 389 -9.77 3.46 -0.33
N SER A 390 -9.58 4.00 -1.53
CA SER A 390 -8.29 4.04 -2.21
C SER A 390 -7.24 4.80 -1.40
N ALA A 391 -7.61 5.93 -0.79
CA ALA A 391 -6.72 6.73 0.02
C ALA A 391 -6.37 6.05 1.35
N VAL A 392 -7.38 5.60 2.15
CA VAL A 392 -7.13 5.00 3.48
C VAL A 392 -6.43 3.65 3.39
N ALA A 393 -6.67 2.91 2.33
CA ALA A 393 -5.99 1.65 2.06
C ALA A 393 -4.68 1.82 1.26
N THR A 394 -4.34 3.05 0.84
CA THR A 394 -3.16 3.37 0.03
C THR A 394 -3.07 2.54 -1.25
N VAL A 395 -4.13 2.56 -2.07
CA VAL A 395 -4.25 1.73 -3.28
C VAL A 395 -3.90 2.47 -4.56
N GLY A 396 -4.45 3.69 -4.73
CA GLY A 396 -4.19 4.53 -5.91
C GLY A 396 -5.19 4.40 -7.06
N LEU A 397 -6.15 3.50 -6.99
CA LEU A 397 -7.23 3.42 -7.97
C LEU A 397 -8.19 4.59 -7.79
N SER A 398 -8.67 5.17 -8.88
CA SER A 398 -9.61 6.28 -8.92
C SER A 398 -10.65 6.05 -10.00
N LEU A 399 -11.86 6.53 -9.77
CA LEU A 399 -12.91 6.64 -10.80
C LEU A 399 -12.79 7.95 -11.61
N GLY A 400 -11.68 8.69 -11.47
CA GLY A 400 -11.41 9.93 -12.17
C GLY A 400 -11.73 11.20 -11.37
N TYR A 401 -12.27 11.07 -10.16
CA TYR A 401 -12.66 12.23 -9.34
C TYR A 401 -11.47 12.94 -8.68
N THR A 402 -10.36 12.24 -8.36
CA THR A 402 -9.22 12.80 -7.60
C THR A 402 -8.70 14.14 -8.17
N SER A 403 -8.62 14.27 -9.49
CA SER A 403 -8.10 15.48 -10.15
C SER A 403 -9.02 16.68 -10.05
N THR A 404 -10.34 16.47 -9.88
CA THR A 404 -11.38 17.51 -9.86
C THR A 404 -11.80 17.91 -8.45
N LEU A 405 -11.35 17.18 -7.40
CA LEU A 405 -11.73 17.45 -6.02
C LEU A 405 -11.27 18.83 -5.54
N SER A 406 -12.07 19.42 -4.66
CA SER A 406 -11.78 20.68 -3.96
C SER A 406 -10.55 20.57 -3.05
N THR A 407 -10.00 21.72 -2.64
CA THR A 407 -8.88 21.79 -1.71
C THR A 407 -9.14 21.02 -0.41
N ILE A 408 -10.34 21.12 0.17
CA ILE A 408 -10.69 20.46 1.43
C ILE A 408 -10.70 18.95 1.26
N SER A 409 -11.32 18.44 0.20
CA SER A 409 -11.37 17.00 -0.08
C SER A 409 -9.98 16.42 -0.38
N ARG A 410 -9.10 17.17 -1.07
CA ARG A 410 -7.69 16.78 -1.23
C ARG A 410 -6.95 16.69 0.10
N LEU A 411 -7.19 17.61 1.04
CA LEU A 411 -6.60 17.54 2.39
C LEU A 411 -7.12 16.34 3.18
N ILE A 412 -8.41 15.99 3.05
CA ILE A 412 -8.97 14.76 3.63
C ILE A 412 -8.25 13.52 3.06
N LEU A 413 -8.08 13.44 1.74
CA LEU A 413 -7.36 12.33 1.12
C LEU A 413 -5.88 12.27 1.58
N ILE A 414 -5.19 13.40 1.69
CA ILE A 414 -3.81 13.48 2.24
C ILE A 414 -3.75 12.87 3.63
N PHE A 415 -4.69 13.23 4.52
CA PHE A 415 -4.76 12.67 5.85
C PHE A 415 -5.02 11.16 5.83
N LEU A 416 -5.96 10.69 5.01
CA LEU A 416 -6.29 9.26 4.88
C LEU A 416 -5.09 8.45 4.35
N MET A 417 -4.39 8.94 3.32
CA MET A 417 -3.18 8.31 2.78
C MET A 417 -2.08 8.19 3.83
N TYR A 418 -1.86 9.27 4.57
CA TYR A 418 -0.86 9.30 5.64
C TYR A 418 -1.19 8.30 6.76
N PHE A 419 -2.46 8.28 7.23
CA PHE A 419 -2.92 7.34 8.24
C PHE A 419 -2.79 5.89 7.78
N GLY A 420 -3.21 5.61 6.54
CA GLY A 420 -3.13 4.29 5.92
C GLY A 420 -1.70 3.75 5.84
N ARG A 421 -0.74 4.63 5.55
CA ARG A 421 0.67 4.26 5.41
C ARG A 421 1.39 4.04 6.74
N VAL A 422 1.25 4.97 7.67
CA VAL A 422 1.89 4.87 9.00
C VAL A 422 1.36 3.67 9.78
N GLY A 423 0.08 3.35 9.57
CA GLY A 423 -0.60 2.23 10.20
C GLY A 423 -1.28 2.63 11.52
N GLY A 424 -2.53 2.18 11.66
CA GLY A 424 -3.38 2.55 12.80
C GLY A 424 -2.78 2.22 14.17
N LEU A 425 -2.11 1.06 14.34
CA LEU A 425 -1.49 0.70 15.62
C LEU A 425 -0.32 1.62 15.98
N THR A 426 0.52 2.00 15.00
CA THR A 426 1.64 2.93 15.22
C THR A 426 1.12 4.28 15.66
N MET A 427 0.02 4.76 15.04
CA MET A 427 -0.62 6.03 15.42
C MET A 427 -1.20 5.96 16.85
N ILE A 428 -1.92 4.89 17.19
CA ILE A 428 -2.47 4.69 18.53
C ILE A 428 -1.36 4.68 19.59
N TYR A 429 -0.30 3.89 19.36
CA TYR A 429 0.82 3.79 20.30
C TYR A 429 1.59 5.09 20.45
N ALA A 430 1.71 5.89 19.42
CA ALA A 430 2.37 7.21 19.51
C ALA A 430 1.57 8.20 20.38
N VAL A 431 0.24 8.18 20.29
CA VAL A 431 -0.64 9.05 21.08
C VAL A 431 -0.74 8.57 22.54
N THR A 432 -0.73 7.25 22.78
CA THR A 432 -0.87 6.67 24.12
C THR A 432 0.45 6.49 24.87
N ALA A 433 1.59 6.74 24.22
CA ALA A 433 2.93 6.47 24.73
C ALA A 433 3.26 7.11 26.09
N ASN A 434 2.60 8.19 26.46
CA ASN A 434 2.82 8.91 27.72
C ASN A 434 1.82 8.53 28.83
N LYS A 435 0.90 7.60 28.59
CA LYS A 435 -0.04 7.14 29.62
C LYS A 435 0.64 6.02 30.42
N ALA A 436 0.83 6.22 31.72
CA ALA A 436 1.26 5.17 32.63
C ALA A 436 0.26 4.01 32.58
N PRO A 437 0.72 2.74 32.57
CA PRO A 437 -0.20 1.61 32.66
C PRO A 437 -1.00 1.70 33.95
N ASN A 438 -2.32 1.66 33.86
CA ASN A 438 -3.16 1.55 35.04
C ASN A 438 -2.85 0.22 35.74
N LEU A 439 -2.24 0.28 36.90
CA LEU A 439 -1.89 -0.90 37.71
C LEU A 439 -3.11 -1.51 38.39
N SER A 440 -4.22 -0.76 38.54
CA SER A 440 -5.47 -1.23 39.10
C SER A 440 -6.42 -1.68 37.98
N GLN A 441 -6.97 -2.88 38.12
CA GLN A 441 -8.06 -3.36 37.28
C GLN A 441 -9.39 -2.97 37.93
N LEU A 442 -10.31 -2.42 37.11
CA LEU A 442 -11.68 -2.19 37.57
C LEU A 442 -12.42 -3.53 37.69
N PRO A 443 -13.45 -3.62 38.57
CA PRO A 443 -14.30 -4.79 38.66
C PRO A 443 -14.90 -5.15 37.30
N GLN A 444 -14.99 -6.45 37.01
CA GLN A 444 -15.60 -6.95 35.77
C GLN A 444 -17.10 -7.07 35.93
N GLU A 445 -17.84 -6.53 34.97
CA GLU A 445 -19.29 -6.68 34.86
C GLU A 445 -19.62 -7.29 33.49
N GLN A 446 -20.63 -8.15 33.46
CA GLN A 446 -21.03 -8.81 32.20
C GLN A 446 -21.92 -7.86 31.40
N VAL A 447 -21.54 -7.66 30.13
CA VAL A 447 -22.33 -6.95 29.13
C VAL A 447 -22.80 -7.97 28.09
N ILE A 448 -24.11 -8.00 27.86
CA ILE A 448 -24.72 -8.86 26.86
C ILE A 448 -24.41 -8.25 25.46
N VAL A 449 -23.76 -9.03 24.63
CA VAL A 449 -23.50 -8.68 23.25
C VAL A 449 -24.36 -9.59 22.38
N GLY A 450 -25.32 -9.04 21.64
CA GLY A 450 -26.41 -9.56 20.87
C GLY A 450 -26.41 -10.99 20.37
#